data_510c1a97d8c3d904df0dcb91324688ca
#
_entry.id   510c1a97d8c3d904df0dcb91324688ca
#
_cell.length_a   1.000
_cell.length_b   1.000
_cell.length_c   1.000
_cell.angle_alpha   90.00
_cell.angle_beta   90.00
_cell.angle_gamma   90.00
#
_symmetry.space_group_name_H-M   'P 1'
#
loop_
_entity.id
_entity.type
_entity.pdbx_description
1 polymer ?
#
loop_
_entity_poly.entity_id
_entity_poly.type
_entity_poly.pdbx_seq_one_letter_code
_entity_poly.pdbx_strand_id
1 'polypeptide(L)'
;IAQVHKGKVKLNNEEYDVAIKILRPNIEREIKKDLRNFFVTAKIMERFSKEAKRLRLVEVVKTLAESLSMEIDLRLEAAAQSEIRENVINDDYFNVPDVYWDLTRKNILISDWVDAIPAKDLNKITLEGFNKKKIGKNILKTFLTTSIRDGLFHADMHQGNLFIEKEEKIIAVDFGIVGHLDFESKQYLNNILLGFINRDYDKIANVHFEAGYVPEKEDKKKFAQALRSIGEPIQGKEASDISIGNLLTQLFEITNQFNMKTQPQLLLLQKTMVVVEGVAREYDPNLNIWTES
;
A
#
# COMPACT_ATOMS: atom_id res chain seq x y z
N ILE A 1 6.62 -0.40 -17.82
CA ILE A 1 6.10 -1.72 -18.24
C ILE A 1 4.90 -1.54 -19.18
N ALA A 2 3.98 -0.61 -18.90
CA ALA A 2 2.76 -0.34 -19.66
C ALA A 2 2.65 1.13 -20.09
N GLN A 3 1.67 1.41 -20.96
CA GLN A 3 1.24 2.76 -21.34
C GLN A 3 -0.27 2.85 -21.19
N VAL A 4 -0.77 4.04 -20.81
CA VAL A 4 -2.20 4.32 -20.68
C VAL A 4 -2.60 5.35 -21.72
N HIS A 5 -3.65 5.05 -22.48
CA HIS A 5 -4.22 5.90 -23.49
C HIS A 5 -5.69 6.18 -23.20
N LYS A 6 -6.15 7.41 -23.47
CA LYS A 6 -7.58 7.69 -23.51
C LYS A 6 -8.16 7.14 -24.80
N GLY A 7 -9.29 6.45 -24.70
CA GLY A 7 -10.01 5.91 -25.84
C GLY A 7 -11.53 5.99 -25.64
N LYS A 8 -12.25 5.44 -26.58
CA LYS A 8 -13.72 5.31 -26.50
C LYS A 8 -14.12 3.87 -26.81
N VAL A 9 -15.08 3.37 -26.05
CA VAL A 9 -15.73 2.10 -26.33
C VAL A 9 -17.21 2.35 -26.57
N LYS A 10 -17.80 1.60 -27.49
CA LYS A 10 -19.23 1.65 -27.78
C LYS A 10 -19.88 0.38 -27.25
N LEU A 11 -20.74 0.54 -26.25
CA LEU A 11 -21.51 -0.53 -25.63
C LEU A 11 -23.00 -0.18 -25.69
N ASN A 12 -23.83 -1.07 -26.13
CA ASN A 12 -25.29 -0.86 -26.21
C ASN A 12 -25.71 0.44 -26.91
N ASN A 13 -24.99 0.85 -27.97
CA ASN A 13 -25.15 2.10 -28.72
C ASN A 13 -24.76 3.38 -27.98
N GLU A 14 -24.22 3.32 -26.79
CA GLU A 14 -23.64 4.44 -26.03
C GLU A 14 -22.12 4.44 -26.11
N GLU A 15 -21.52 5.63 -26.13
CA GLU A 15 -20.05 5.80 -26.13
C GLU A 15 -19.59 6.15 -24.72
N TYR A 16 -18.57 5.44 -24.25
CA TYR A 16 -17.92 5.65 -22.96
C TYR A 16 -16.45 6.01 -23.16
N ASP A 17 -15.98 7.05 -22.47
CA ASP A 17 -14.56 7.36 -22.38
C ASP A 17 -13.88 6.35 -21.47
N VAL A 18 -12.78 5.75 -21.94
CA VAL A 18 -12.07 4.69 -21.22
C VAL A 18 -10.57 4.95 -21.16
N ALA A 19 -9.94 4.45 -20.11
CA ALA A 19 -8.50 4.29 -20.00
C ALA A 19 -8.11 2.92 -20.54
N ILE A 20 -7.20 2.91 -21.50
CA ILE A 20 -6.68 1.71 -22.14
C ILE A 20 -5.23 1.55 -21.71
N LYS A 21 -4.97 0.67 -20.73
CA LYS A 21 -3.63 0.31 -20.27
C LYS A 21 -3.12 -0.87 -21.09
N ILE A 22 -2.00 -0.70 -21.76
CA ILE A 22 -1.43 -1.70 -22.67
C ILE A 22 0.02 -1.98 -22.26
N LEU A 23 0.38 -3.25 -22.11
CA LEU A 23 1.78 -3.64 -21.91
C LEU A 23 2.62 -3.24 -23.12
N ARG A 24 3.84 -2.75 -22.87
CA ARG A 24 4.78 -2.44 -23.95
C ARG A 24 5.06 -3.68 -24.78
N PRO A 25 5.18 -3.55 -26.12
CA PRO A 25 5.52 -4.67 -26.99
C PRO A 25 6.79 -5.37 -26.53
N ASN A 26 6.79 -6.70 -26.53
CA ASN A 26 7.94 -7.55 -26.16
C ASN A 26 8.43 -7.45 -24.72
N ILE A 27 7.74 -6.73 -23.80
CA ILE A 27 8.17 -6.54 -22.41
C ILE A 27 8.41 -7.88 -21.70
N GLU A 28 7.57 -8.90 -21.93
CA GLU A 28 7.75 -10.24 -21.37
C GLU A 28 9.07 -10.88 -21.82
N ARG A 29 9.46 -10.68 -23.07
CA ARG A 29 10.73 -11.20 -23.60
C ARG A 29 11.93 -10.46 -23.04
N GLU A 30 11.83 -9.16 -22.87
CA GLU A 30 12.88 -8.33 -22.26
C GLU A 30 13.09 -8.72 -20.80
N ILE A 31 12.02 -8.80 -20.01
CA ILE A 31 12.06 -9.23 -18.61
C ILE A 31 12.68 -10.64 -18.49
N LYS A 32 12.26 -11.60 -19.30
CA LYS A 32 12.85 -12.96 -19.30
C LYS A 32 14.35 -12.95 -19.63
N LYS A 33 14.78 -12.08 -20.53
CA LYS A 33 16.21 -11.93 -20.88
C LYS A 33 17.00 -11.36 -19.71
N ASP A 34 16.48 -10.30 -19.06
CA ASP A 34 17.15 -9.65 -17.95
C ASP A 34 17.20 -10.55 -16.71
N LEU A 35 16.10 -11.21 -16.38
CA LEU A 35 16.06 -12.20 -15.32
C LEU A 35 17.07 -13.33 -15.53
N ARG A 36 17.22 -13.83 -16.75
CA ARG A 36 18.25 -14.84 -17.06
C ARG A 36 19.65 -14.31 -16.77
N ASN A 37 19.92 -13.05 -17.15
CA ASN A 37 21.22 -12.42 -16.87
C ASN A 37 21.44 -12.28 -15.35
N PHE A 38 20.43 -11.82 -14.60
CA PHE A 38 20.49 -11.76 -13.14
C PHE A 38 20.72 -13.12 -12.50
N PHE A 39 20.05 -14.18 -12.97
CA PHE A 39 20.28 -15.55 -12.48
C PHE A 39 21.70 -16.01 -12.69
N VAL A 40 22.28 -15.79 -13.88
CA VAL A 40 23.66 -16.17 -14.18
C VAL A 40 24.61 -15.40 -13.27
N THR A 41 24.43 -14.08 -13.15
CA THR A 41 25.26 -13.22 -12.29
C THR A 41 25.15 -13.64 -10.82
N ALA A 42 23.93 -13.87 -10.31
CA ALA A 42 23.71 -14.31 -8.94
C ALA A 42 24.42 -15.64 -8.62
N LYS A 43 24.30 -16.62 -9.53
CA LYS A 43 25.01 -17.91 -9.40
C LYS A 43 26.53 -17.75 -9.35
N ILE A 44 27.08 -16.90 -10.22
CA ILE A 44 28.53 -16.63 -10.23
C ILE A 44 28.93 -15.94 -8.91
N MET A 45 28.19 -14.92 -8.46
CA MET A 45 28.47 -14.22 -7.22
C MET A 45 28.41 -15.14 -6.01
N GLU A 46 27.39 -16.00 -5.89
CA GLU A 46 27.29 -16.98 -4.78
C GLU A 46 28.43 -18.00 -4.78
N ARG A 47 29.02 -18.30 -5.94
CA ARG A 47 30.16 -19.22 -6.05
C ARG A 47 31.45 -18.59 -5.52
N PHE A 48 31.65 -17.28 -5.71
CA PHE A 48 32.92 -16.60 -5.42
C PHE A 48 32.85 -15.68 -4.18
N SER A 49 31.66 -15.35 -3.67
CA SER A 49 31.49 -14.44 -2.53
C SER A 49 30.70 -15.13 -1.41
N LYS A 50 31.30 -15.20 -0.22
CA LYS A 50 30.61 -15.70 0.99
C LYS A 50 29.41 -14.81 1.36
N GLU A 51 29.52 -13.50 1.14
CA GLU A 51 28.47 -12.55 1.42
C GLU A 51 27.27 -12.75 0.47
N ALA A 52 27.53 -12.90 -0.84
CA ALA A 52 26.50 -13.21 -1.82
C ALA A 52 25.76 -14.52 -1.50
N LYS A 53 26.48 -15.54 -1.05
CA LYS A 53 25.90 -16.80 -0.61
C LYS A 53 25.05 -16.64 0.65
N ARG A 54 25.48 -15.82 1.61
CA ARG A 54 24.70 -15.47 2.81
C ARG A 54 23.40 -14.77 2.46
N LEU A 55 23.45 -13.84 1.51
CA LEU A 55 22.30 -13.07 1.02
C LEU A 55 21.37 -13.87 0.10
N ARG A 56 21.73 -15.10 -0.30
CA ARG A 56 20.93 -15.97 -1.17
C ARG A 56 20.45 -15.27 -2.45
N LEU A 57 21.39 -14.66 -3.19
CA LEU A 57 21.04 -13.83 -4.35
C LEU A 57 20.23 -14.57 -5.41
N VAL A 58 20.44 -15.88 -5.59
CA VAL A 58 19.64 -16.71 -6.51
C VAL A 58 18.17 -16.76 -6.08
N GLU A 59 17.88 -16.86 -4.79
CA GLU A 59 16.51 -16.84 -4.26
C GLU A 59 15.88 -15.46 -4.42
N VAL A 60 16.65 -14.39 -4.18
CA VAL A 60 16.19 -13.01 -4.43
C VAL A 60 15.78 -12.82 -5.88
N VAL A 61 16.58 -13.31 -6.84
CA VAL A 61 16.23 -13.24 -8.28
C VAL A 61 14.99 -14.07 -8.60
N LYS A 62 14.78 -15.22 -7.95
CA LYS A 62 13.54 -16.01 -8.12
C LYS A 62 12.31 -15.23 -7.66
N THR A 63 12.37 -14.67 -6.46
CA THR A 63 11.28 -13.84 -5.92
C THR A 63 10.99 -12.65 -6.84
N LEU A 64 12.03 -11.98 -7.34
CA LEU A 64 11.88 -10.90 -8.33
C LEU A 64 11.19 -11.40 -9.61
N ALA A 65 11.57 -12.59 -10.11
CA ALA A 65 10.97 -13.18 -11.31
C ALA A 65 9.48 -13.49 -11.10
N GLU A 66 9.11 -14.00 -9.94
CA GLU A 66 7.70 -14.26 -9.56
C GLU A 66 6.91 -12.95 -9.51
N SER A 67 7.43 -11.92 -8.84
CA SER A 67 6.78 -10.60 -8.77
C SER A 67 6.58 -9.98 -10.15
N LEU A 68 7.63 -9.95 -10.98
CA LEU A 68 7.54 -9.40 -12.33
C LEU A 68 6.58 -10.21 -13.24
N SER A 69 6.48 -11.53 -13.03
CA SER A 69 5.53 -12.34 -13.80
C SER A 69 4.06 -12.01 -13.47
N MET A 70 3.78 -11.57 -12.26
CA MET A 70 2.45 -11.08 -11.86
C MET A 70 2.18 -9.70 -12.46
N GLU A 71 3.14 -8.78 -12.46
CA GLU A 71 3.00 -7.44 -13.02
C GLU A 71 2.74 -7.40 -14.54
N ILE A 72 3.13 -8.45 -15.28
CA ILE A 72 2.87 -8.55 -16.74
C ILE A 72 1.56 -9.25 -17.08
N ASP A 73 0.71 -9.52 -16.10
CA ASP A 73 -0.66 -10.00 -16.35
C ASP A 73 -1.67 -8.98 -15.84
N LEU A 74 -2.11 -8.09 -16.73
CA LEU A 74 -3.04 -7.00 -16.39
C LEU A 74 -4.42 -7.50 -15.90
N ARG A 75 -4.73 -8.78 -16.05
CA ARG A 75 -5.96 -9.36 -15.46
C ARG A 75 -5.88 -9.43 -13.94
N LEU A 76 -4.68 -9.58 -13.36
CA LEU A 76 -4.49 -9.58 -11.91
C LEU A 76 -4.70 -8.17 -11.34
N GLU A 77 -4.20 -7.16 -12.04
CA GLU A 77 -4.47 -5.76 -11.69
C GLU A 77 -5.97 -5.44 -11.81
N ALA A 78 -6.62 -5.89 -12.89
CA ALA A 78 -8.06 -5.73 -13.09
C ALA A 78 -8.88 -6.39 -11.95
N ALA A 79 -8.45 -7.57 -11.51
CA ALA A 79 -9.11 -8.29 -10.41
C ALA A 79 -8.98 -7.51 -9.09
N ALA A 80 -7.78 -7.03 -8.76
CA ALA A 80 -7.56 -6.22 -7.56
C ALA A 80 -8.37 -4.91 -7.61
N GLN A 81 -8.40 -4.24 -8.77
CA GLN A 81 -9.20 -3.04 -8.99
C GLN A 81 -10.70 -3.30 -8.76
N SER A 82 -11.25 -4.37 -9.33
CA SER A 82 -12.66 -4.74 -9.16
C SER A 82 -12.99 -5.08 -7.71
N GLU A 83 -12.14 -5.84 -7.02
CA GLU A 83 -12.36 -6.23 -5.62
C GLU A 83 -12.36 -5.01 -4.69
N ILE A 84 -11.39 -4.09 -4.85
CA ILE A 84 -11.38 -2.85 -4.07
C ILE A 84 -12.63 -2.01 -4.37
N ARG A 85 -13.04 -1.90 -5.65
CA ARG A 85 -14.25 -1.18 -6.03
C ARG A 85 -15.50 -1.74 -5.35
N GLU A 86 -15.65 -3.06 -5.34
CA GLU A 86 -16.79 -3.72 -4.67
C GLU A 86 -16.83 -3.40 -3.17
N ASN A 87 -15.67 -3.40 -2.51
CA ASN A 87 -15.57 -3.09 -1.09
C ASN A 87 -15.96 -1.64 -0.76
N VAL A 88 -15.67 -0.68 -1.67
CA VAL A 88 -15.83 0.75 -1.42
C VAL A 88 -17.02 1.38 -2.14
N ILE A 89 -17.89 0.59 -2.77
CA ILE A 89 -19.01 1.08 -3.59
C ILE A 89 -19.97 2.01 -2.82
N ASN A 90 -20.06 1.86 -1.51
CA ASN A 90 -20.89 2.66 -0.62
C ASN A 90 -20.12 3.79 0.10
N ASP A 91 -18.84 3.99 -0.22
CA ASP A 91 -18.02 5.01 0.43
C ASP A 91 -18.15 6.35 -0.33
N ASP A 92 -18.65 7.39 0.34
CA ASP A 92 -18.88 8.71 -0.27
C ASP A 92 -17.59 9.46 -0.62
N TYR A 93 -16.48 9.10 0.03
CA TYR A 93 -15.19 9.81 -0.06
C TYR A 93 -14.16 9.13 -0.95
N PHE A 94 -14.43 7.93 -1.45
CA PHE A 94 -13.51 7.16 -2.27
C PHE A 94 -14.21 6.47 -3.43
N ASN A 95 -13.53 6.34 -4.56
CA ASN A 95 -14.03 5.63 -5.74
C ASN A 95 -12.88 4.95 -6.49
N VAL A 96 -13.24 3.93 -7.25
CA VAL A 96 -12.34 3.16 -8.12
C VAL A 96 -13.04 2.99 -9.47
N PRO A 97 -12.35 3.23 -10.61
CA PRO A 97 -12.93 3.08 -11.95
C PRO A 97 -13.42 1.65 -12.20
N ASP A 98 -14.52 1.50 -12.93
CA ASP A 98 -15.03 0.20 -13.36
C ASP A 98 -14.11 -0.44 -14.38
N VAL A 99 -14.01 -1.77 -14.34
CA VAL A 99 -13.25 -2.59 -15.30
C VAL A 99 -14.18 -3.17 -16.35
N TYR A 100 -13.84 -2.99 -17.62
CA TYR A 100 -14.53 -3.62 -18.76
C TYR A 100 -13.95 -5.02 -19.01
N TRP A 101 -14.45 -6.02 -18.29
CA TRP A 101 -13.93 -7.38 -18.31
C TRP A 101 -13.97 -8.04 -19.69
N ASP A 102 -15.03 -7.78 -20.48
CA ASP A 102 -15.19 -8.31 -21.83
C ASP A 102 -14.09 -7.83 -22.79
N LEU A 103 -13.47 -6.68 -22.47
CA LEU A 103 -12.41 -6.06 -23.27
C LEU A 103 -11.02 -6.23 -22.64
N THR A 104 -10.95 -6.66 -21.39
CA THR A 104 -9.68 -6.85 -20.65
C THR A 104 -9.05 -8.21 -20.98
N ARG A 105 -7.74 -8.22 -21.20
CA ARG A 105 -6.94 -9.42 -21.53
C ARG A 105 -5.60 -9.34 -20.78
N LYS A 106 -4.77 -10.39 -20.87
CA LYS A 106 -3.45 -10.44 -20.21
C LYS A 106 -2.59 -9.19 -20.45
N ASN A 107 -2.63 -8.64 -21.66
CA ASN A 107 -1.78 -7.53 -22.08
C ASN A 107 -2.50 -6.19 -22.26
N ILE A 108 -3.79 -6.15 -21.94
CA ILE A 108 -4.62 -4.95 -22.04
C ILE A 108 -5.65 -4.93 -20.92
N LEU A 109 -5.74 -3.81 -20.20
CA LEU A 109 -6.75 -3.50 -19.19
C LEU A 109 -7.53 -2.28 -19.66
N ILE A 110 -8.85 -2.39 -19.65
CA ILE A 110 -9.75 -1.29 -19.99
C ILE A 110 -10.62 -0.99 -18.78
N SER A 111 -10.61 0.28 -18.35
CA SER A 111 -11.41 0.79 -17.25
C SER A 111 -11.99 2.15 -17.60
N ASP A 112 -12.88 2.68 -16.77
CA ASP A 112 -13.41 4.03 -16.93
C ASP A 112 -12.29 5.05 -17.01
N TRP A 113 -12.50 6.07 -17.87
CA TRP A 113 -11.63 7.24 -17.87
C TRP A 113 -11.96 8.14 -16.68
N VAL A 114 -10.97 8.50 -15.90
CA VAL A 114 -11.10 9.42 -14.77
C VAL A 114 -10.99 10.86 -15.28
N ASP A 115 -12.11 11.58 -15.28
CA ASP A 115 -12.15 13.00 -15.60
C ASP A 115 -12.17 13.84 -14.32
N ALA A 116 -11.00 13.85 -13.64
CA ALA A 116 -10.81 14.52 -12.36
C ALA A 116 -9.43 15.17 -12.30
N ILE A 117 -9.15 15.95 -11.25
CA ILE A 117 -7.89 16.67 -11.11
C ILE A 117 -6.84 15.73 -10.52
N PRO A 118 -5.66 15.54 -11.16
CA PRO A 118 -4.58 14.78 -10.56
C PRO A 118 -4.20 15.36 -9.20
N ALA A 119 -4.04 14.52 -8.19
CA ALA A 119 -3.69 14.93 -6.82
C ALA A 119 -2.37 15.71 -6.73
N LYS A 120 -1.47 15.50 -7.68
CA LYS A 120 -0.21 16.26 -7.79
C LYS A 120 -0.36 17.72 -8.25
N ASP A 121 -1.53 18.10 -8.84
CA ASP A 121 -1.78 19.44 -9.33
C ASP A 121 -2.42 20.33 -8.26
N LEU A 122 -1.62 20.63 -7.22
CA LEU A 122 -2.04 21.49 -6.11
C LEU A 122 -2.50 22.89 -6.55
N ASN A 123 -1.97 23.41 -7.68
CA ASN A 123 -2.33 24.71 -8.21
C ASN A 123 -3.78 24.68 -8.72
N LYS A 124 -4.11 23.69 -9.55
CA LYS A 124 -5.47 23.53 -10.08
C LYS A 124 -6.49 23.27 -8.97
N ILE A 125 -6.14 22.41 -8.00
CA ILE A 125 -6.98 22.14 -6.82
C ILE A 125 -7.27 23.41 -6.04
N THR A 126 -6.26 24.29 -5.88
CA THR A 126 -6.43 25.59 -5.18
C THR A 126 -7.30 26.56 -5.98
N LEU A 127 -7.07 26.66 -7.30
CA LEU A 127 -7.80 27.56 -8.19
C LEU A 127 -9.29 27.19 -8.28
N GLU A 128 -9.61 25.91 -8.27
CA GLU A 128 -11.00 25.43 -8.30
C GLU A 128 -11.68 25.42 -6.92
N GLY A 129 -10.99 25.87 -5.87
CA GLY A 129 -11.57 26.10 -4.55
C GLY A 129 -11.83 24.86 -3.71
N PHE A 130 -11.16 23.74 -3.99
CA PHE A 130 -11.29 22.52 -3.21
C PHE A 130 -10.79 22.68 -1.77
N ASN A 131 -11.47 22.03 -0.83
CA ASN A 131 -11.09 22.00 0.58
C ASN A 131 -9.91 21.04 0.79
N LYS A 132 -8.69 21.57 0.84
CA LYS A 132 -7.47 20.80 1.01
C LYS A 132 -7.49 19.93 2.28
N LYS A 133 -7.99 20.44 3.40
CA LYS A 133 -8.08 19.66 4.66
C LYS A 133 -8.95 18.42 4.48
N LYS A 134 -10.10 18.57 3.79
CA LYS A 134 -10.98 17.44 3.50
C LYS A 134 -10.32 16.44 2.56
N ILE A 135 -9.53 16.89 1.56
CA ILE A 135 -8.76 16.00 0.69
C ILE A 135 -7.76 15.17 1.51
N GLY A 136 -6.92 15.81 2.33
CA GLY A 136 -5.94 15.12 3.18
C GLY A 136 -6.62 14.09 4.11
N LYS A 137 -7.73 14.47 4.74
CA LYS A 137 -8.57 13.57 5.54
C LYS A 137 -9.08 12.38 4.73
N ASN A 138 -9.63 12.61 3.55
CA ASN A 138 -10.19 11.55 2.71
C ASN A 138 -9.11 10.58 2.22
N ILE A 139 -7.91 11.07 1.86
CA ILE A 139 -6.77 10.22 1.47
C ILE A 139 -6.40 9.26 2.61
N LEU A 140 -6.25 9.79 3.82
CA LEU A 140 -5.93 8.99 5.00
C LEU A 140 -7.05 7.99 5.32
N LYS A 141 -8.29 8.48 5.34
CA LYS A 141 -9.48 7.65 5.62
C LYS A 141 -9.61 6.51 4.61
N THR A 142 -9.37 6.75 3.32
CA THR A 142 -9.37 5.73 2.27
C THR A 142 -8.40 4.61 2.62
N PHE A 143 -7.15 4.93 2.94
CA PHE A 143 -6.15 3.93 3.27
C PHE A 143 -6.50 3.15 4.54
N LEU A 144 -6.89 3.83 5.61
CA LEU A 144 -7.24 3.17 6.88
C LEU A 144 -8.47 2.26 6.73
N THR A 145 -9.50 2.74 6.04
CA THR A 145 -10.71 1.93 5.84
C THR A 145 -10.44 0.69 5.00
N THR A 146 -9.77 0.82 3.87
CA THR A 146 -9.49 -0.32 2.99
C THR A 146 -8.52 -1.31 3.64
N SER A 147 -7.53 -0.86 4.42
CA SER A 147 -6.59 -1.75 5.10
C SER A 147 -7.20 -2.44 6.33
N ILE A 148 -7.92 -1.70 7.19
CA ILE A 148 -8.42 -2.22 8.47
C ILE A 148 -9.78 -2.91 8.31
N ARG A 149 -10.75 -2.27 7.66
CA ARG A 149 -12.08 -2.82 7.43
C ARG A 149 -12.04 -3.98 6.43
N ASP A 150 -11.47 -3.72 5.25
CA ASP A 150 -11.56 -4.65 4.12
C ASP A 150 -10.39 -5.65 4.11
N GLY A 151 -9.22 -5.26 4.59
CA GLY A 151 -8.00 -6.07 4.55
C GLY A 151 -7.39 -6.15 3.16
N LEU A 152 -7.87 -5.35 2.22
CA LEU A 152 -7.35 -5.20 0.87
C LEU A 152 -7.14 -3.72 0.60
N PHE A 153 -5.91 -3.29 0.37
CA PHE A 153 -5.57 -1.88 0.20
C PHE A 153 -4.62 -1.65 -0.97
N HIS A 154 -4.75 -0.48 -1.58
CA HIS A 154 -3.81 -0.01 -2.58
C HIS A 154 -2.46 0.29 -1.93
N ALA A 155 -1.42 -0.43 -2.34
CA ALA A 155 -0.11 -0.35 -1.69
C ALA A 155 0.87 0.64 -2.34
N ASP A 156 0.39 1.45 -3.30
CA ASP A 156 1.19 2.47 -3.98
C ASP A 156 0.40 3.80 -4.14
N MET A 157 -0.15 4.32 -3.03
CA MET A 157 -0.99 5.53 -2.99
C MET A 157 -0.18 6.84 -3.09
N HIS A 158 0.71 6.94 -4.08
CA HIS A 158 1.38 8.21 -4.34
C HIS A 158 0.48 9.15 -5.16
N GLN A 159 0.77 10.45 -5.17
CA GLN A 159 -0.03 11.49 -5.85
C GLN A 159 -0.26 11.25 -7.35
N GLY A 160 0.60 10.47 -8.01
CA GLY A 160 0.46 10.12 -9.41
C GLY A 160 -0.70 9.15 -9.69
N ASN A 161 -1.10 8.37 -8.68
CA ASN A 161 -2.15 7.37 -8.76
C ASN A 161 -3.48 7.86 -8.16
N LEU A 162 -3.53 9.10 -7.67
CA LEU A 162 -4.71 9.68 -7.04
C LEU A 162 -5.25 10.86 -7.85
N PHE A 163 -6.56 10.97 -7.91
CA PHE A 163 -7.30 12.06 -8.52
C PHE A 163 -8.33 12.58 -7.54
N ILE A 164 -8.66 13.87 -7.68
CA ILE A 164 -9.63 14.57 -6.83
C ILE A 164 -10.84 14.95 -7.68
N GLU A 165 -11.98 14.41 -7.31
CA GLU A 165 -13.27 14.69 -7.90
C GLU A 165 -14.05 15.69 -7.05
N LYS A 166 -15.23 16.11 -7.52
CA LYS A 166 -16.16 16.98 -6.78
C LYS A 166 -16.40 16.43 -5.37
N GLU A 167 -16.68 17.33 -4.43
CA GLU A 167 -16.88 17.02 -3.00
C GLU A 167 -15.64 16.43 -2.31
N GLU A 168 -14.44 16.66 -2.90
CA GLU A 168 -13.15 16.14 -2.43
C GLU A 168 -13.08 14.61 -2.37
N LYS A 169 -13.86 13.94 -3.22
CA LYS A 169 -13.82 12.50 -3.37
C LYS A 169 -12.49 12.07 -4.02
N ILE A 170 -11.87 11.06 -3.45
CA ILE A 170 -10.61 10.50 -3.96
C ILE A 170 -10.93 9.41 -4.98
N ILE A 171 -10.24 9.42 -6.12
CA ILE A 171 -10.26 8.32 -7.07
C ILE A 171 -8.84 7.75 -7.15
N ALA A 172 -8.69 6.45 -6.97
CA ALA A 172 -7.41 5.77 -7.16
C ALA A 172 -7.39 4.98 -8.47
N VAL A 173 -6.20 4.94 -9.07
CA VAL A 173 -5.90 4.19 -10.29
C VAL A 173 -4.58 3.44 -10.12
N ASP A 174 -4.28 2.50 -11.03
CA ASP A 174 -3.05 1.69 -11.04
C ASP A 174 -2.93 0.75 -9.83
N PHE A 175 -3.73 -0.32 -9.84
CA PHE A 175 -3.79 -1.34 -8.80
C PHE A 175 -2.78 -2.49 -9.01
N GLY A 176 -1.66 -2.21 -9.69
CA GLY A 176 -0.58 -3.17 -9.91
C GLY A 176 0.06 -3.68 -8.62
N ILE A 177 0.03 -2.89 -7.55
CA ILE A 177 0.52 -3.27 -6.23
C ILE A 177 -0.59 -3.10 -5.20
N VAL A 178 -1.07 -4.22 -4.66
CA VAL A 178 -2.06 -4.25 -3.57
C VAL A 178 -1.54 -5.05 -2.39
N GLY A 179 -1.98 -4.70 -1.21
CA GLY A 179 -1.68 -5.44 0.02
C GLY A 179 -2.90 -6.18 0.52
N HIS A 180 -2.69 -7.43 0.95
CA HIS A 180 -3.72 -8.26 1.56
C HIS A 180 -3.38 -8.53 3.02
N LEU A 181 -4.33 -8.29 3.91
CA LEU A 181 -4.30 -8.73 5.30
C LEU A 181 -5.38 -9.80 5.46
N ASP A 182 -4.97 -11.01 5.76
CA ASP A 182 -5.92 -12.08 6.10
C ASP A 182 -6.66 -11.75 7.41
N PHE A 183 -7.66 -12.52 7.71
CA PHE A 183 -8.52 -12.29 8.88
C PHE A 183 -7.72 -12.26 10.19
N GLU A 184 -6.76 -13.13 10.37
CA GLU A 184 -5.92 -13.20 11.56
C GLU A 184 -5.02 -11.98 11.68
N SER A 185 -4.33 -11.60 10.60
CA SER A 185 -3.49 -10.40 10.54
C SER A 185 -4.28 -9.13 10.84
N LYS A 186 -5.51 -9.01 10.34
CA LYS A 186 -6.41 -7.90 10.69
C LYS A 186 -6.74 -7.88 12.17
N GLN A 187 -7.06 -9.02 12.76
CA GLN A 187 -7.36 -9.11 14.20
C GLN A 187 -6.15 -8.74 15.05
N TYR A 188 -4.96 -9.22 14.70
CA TYR A 188 -3.74 -8.86 15.41
C TYR A 188 -3.46 -7.36 15.30
N LEU A 189 -3.55 -6.79 14.10
CA LEU A 189 -3.36 -5.35 13.88
C LEU A 189 -4.35 -4.53 14.72
N ASN A 190 -5.64 -4.86 14.70
CA ASN A 190 -6.67 -4.19 15.50
C ASN A 190 -6.38 -4.27 17.00
N ASN A 191 -6.00 -5.44 17.51
CA ASN A 191 -5.66 -5.60 18.91
C ASN A 191 -4.40 -4.81 19.32
N ILE A 192 -3.41 -4.73 18.44
CA ILE A 192 -2.20 -3.92 18.65
C ILE A 192 -2.56 -2.43 18.72
N LEU A 193 -3.35 -1.93 17.73
CA LEU A 193 -3.79 -0.52 17.71
C LEU A 193 -4.62 -0.17 18.94
N LEU A 194 -5.61 -0.99 19.31
CA LEU A 194 -6.41 -0.81 20.52
C LEU A 194 -5.56 -0.86 21.79
N GLY A 195 -4.55 -1.73 21.81
CA GLY A 195 -3.60 -1.80 22.92
C GLY A 195 -2.81 -0.50 23.08
N PHE A 196 -2.33 0.11 21.99
CA PHE A 196 -1.65 1.41 22.05
C PHE A 196 -2.60 2.53 22.50
N ILE A 197 -3.83 2.58 22.00
CA ILE A 197 -4.85 3.57 22.39
C ILE A 197 -5.14 3.44 23.90
N ASN A 198 -5.31 2.21 24.41
CA ASN A 198 -5.63 1.93 25.79
C ASN A 198 -4.40 1.86 26.72
N ARG A 199 -3.18 2.04 26.19
CA ARG A 199 -1.91 1.96 26.93
C ARG A 199 -1.69 0.58 27.57
N ASP A 200 -2.25 -0.47 26.97
CA ASP A 200 -2.14 -1.86 27.43
C ASP A 200 -0.98 -2.57 26.71
N TYR A 201 0.24 -2.22 27.10
CA TYR A 201 1.46 -2.73 26.47
C TYR A 201 1.67 -4.23 26.72
N ASP A 202 1.14 -4.76 27.83
CA ASP A 202 1.17 -6.20 28.09
C ASP A 202 0.26 -6.96 27.12
N LYS A 203 -0.92 -6.42 26.80
CA LYS A 203 -1.81 -6.97 25.76
C LYS A 203 -1.15 -6.92 24.40
N ILE A 204 -0.52 -5.78 24.02
CA ILE A 204 0.20 -5.66 22.75
C ILE A 204 1.30 -6.73 22.66
N ALA A 205 2.09 -6.91 23.72
CA ALA A 205 3.13 -7.92 23.77
C ALA A 205 2.53 -9.33 23.60
N ASN A 206 1.45 -9.65 24.31
CA ASN A 206 0.76 -10.94 24.18
C ASN A 206 0.38 -11.23 22.72
N VAL A 207 -0.26 -10.27 22.05
CA VAL A 207 -0.68 -10.38 20.65
C VAL A 207 0.51 -10.68 19.73
N HIS A 208 1.65 -10.00 19.92
CA HIS A 208 2.84 -10.24 19.12
C HIS A 208 3.42 -11.65 19.28
N PHE A 209 3.38 -12.19 20.51
CA PHE A 209 3.82 -13.56 20.78
C PHE A 209 2.83 -14.59 20.22
N GLU A 210 1.53 -14.39 20.39
CA GLU A 210 0.46 -15.25 19.85
C GLU A 210 0.49 -15.29 18.32
N ALA A 211 0.72 -14.16 17.67
CA ALA A 211 0.89 -14.07 16.23
C ALA A 211 2.21 -14.72 15.72
N GLY A 212 3.10 -15.13 16.62
CA GLY A 212 4.41 -15.69 16.28
C GLY A 212 5.37 -14.66 15.66
N TYR A 213 5.09 -13.36 15.83
CA TYR A 213 5.94 -12.27 15.35
C TYR A 213 7.23 -12.18 16.18
N VAL A 214 7.13 -12.36 17.49
CA VAL A 214 8.27 -12.42 18.40
C VAL A 214 8.55 -13.88 18.78
N PRO A 215 9.81 -14.36 18.70
CA PRO A 215 10.15 -15.70 19.10
C PRO A 215 9.87 -15.96 20.59
N GLU A 216 9.35 -17.15 20.94
CA GLU A 216 8.99 -17.54 22.31
C GLU A 216 10.14 -17.43 23.32
N LYS A 217 11.39 -17.52 22.86
CA LYS A 217 12.59 -17.39 23.68
C LYS A 217 12.84 -15.98 24.22
N GLU A 218 12.19 -14.97 23.64
CA GLU A 218 12.36 -13.58 24.04
C GLU A 218 11.57 -13.27 25.32
N ASP A 219 12.05 -12.30 26.11
CA ASP A 219 11.41 -11.90 27.36
C ASP A 219 10.20 -10.97 27.08
N LYS A 220 9.01 -11.51 27.29
CA LYS A 220 7.75 -10.81 27.05
C LYS A 220 7.63 -9.51 27.86
N LYS A 221 8.12 -9.47 29.11
CA LYS A 221 8.06 -8.24 29.94
C LYS A 221 8.98 -7.16 29.40
N LYS A 222 10.19 -7.53 28.97
CA LYS A 222 11.12 -6.58 28.33
C LYS A 222 10.55 -6.06 27.03
N PHE A 223 9.88 -6.91 26.25
CA PHE A 223 9.22 -6.51 25.01
C PHE A 223 8.08 -5.51 25.30
N ALA A 224 7.23 -5.76 26.31
CA ALA A 224 6.18 -4.81 26.72
C ALA A 224 6.76 -3.47 27.19
N GLN A 225 7.90 -3.48 27.93
CA GLN A 225 8.60 -2.26 28.31
C GLN A 225 9.15 -1.48 27.09
N ALA A 226 9.68 -2.19 26.11
CA ALA A 226 10.15 -1.58 24.87
C ALA A 226 8.99 -0.93 24.08
N LEU A 227 7.84 -1.60 23.96
CA LEU A 227 6.63 -1.02 23.38
C LEU A 227 6.15 0.22 24.14
N ARG A 228 6.20 0.18 25.47
CA ARG A 228 5.87 1.34 26.33
C ARG A 228 6.79 2.53 26.04
N SER A 229 8.09 2.29 25.83
CA SER A 229 9.04 3.37 25.52
C SER A 229 8.73 4.12 24.23
N ILE A 230 8.02 3.48 23.28
CA ILE A 230 7.50 4.11 22.07
C ILE A 230 6.14 4.76 22.32
N GLY A 231 5.25 4.07 23.03
CA GLY A 231 3.85 4.50 23.20
C GLY A 231 3.70 5.69 24.16
N GLU A 232 4.45 5.73 25.28
CA GLU A 232 4.32 6.80 26.28
C GLU A 232 4.71 8.20 25.76
N PRO A 233 5.80 8.39 24.98
CA PRO A 233 6.15 9.71 24.46
C PRO A 233 5.13 10.30 23.48
N ILE A 234 4.20 9.47 22.95
CA ILE A 234 3.17 9.89 22.02
C ILE A 234 1.94 10.41 22.76
N GLN A 235 1.72 9.92 23.98
CA GLN A 235 0.58 10.28 24.81
C GLN A 235 0.66 11.75 25.23
N GLY A 236 -0.44 12.48 25.06
CA GLY A 236 -0.54 13.90 25.45
C GLY A 236 0.10 14.87 24.46
N LYS A 237 0.72 14.41 23.38
CA LYS A 237 1.07 15.29 22.25
C LYS A 237 -0.14 15.53 21.40
N GLU A 238 -0.23 16.72 20.82
CA GLU A 238 -1.15 16.91 19.70
C GLU A 238 -0.71 15.97 18.57
N ALA A 239 -1.64 15.31 17.93
CA ALA A 239 -1.29 14.30 16.93
C ALA A 239 -0.62 14.90 15.69
N SER A 240 -0.72 16.21 15.48
CA SER A 240 0.11 16.96 14.53
C SER A 240 1.61 16.82 14.82
N ASP A 241 1.98 16.62 16.10
CA ASP A 241 3.38 16.52 16.55
C ASP A 241 3.91 15.08 16.51
N ILE A 242 3.04 14.12 16.17
CA ILE A 242 3.41 12.70 16.09
C ILE A 242 3.69 12.35 14.63
N SER A 243 4.94 12.04 14.33
CA SER A 243 5.33 11.49 13.02
C SER A 243 5.19 9.98 13.03
N ILE A 244 4.31 9.44 12.17
CA ILE A 244 4.21 8.00 11.97
C ILE A 244 5.53 7.42 11.45
N GLY A 245 6.24 8.14 10.59
CA GLY A 245 7.56 7.72 10.12
C GLY A 245 8.54 7.48 11.27
N ASN A 246 8.59 8.39 12.26
CA ASN A 246 9.44 8.22 13.44
C ASN A 246 8.98 7.05 14.31
N LEU A 247 7.67 6.86 14.48
CA LEU A 247 7.12 5.72 15.20
C LEU A 247 7.50 4.40 14.56
N LEU A 248 7.37 4.31 13.25
CA LEU A 248 7.75 3.13 12.51
C LEU A 248 9.25 2.86 12.60
N THR A 249 10.09 3.89 12.57
CA THR A 249 11.55 3.73 12.77
C THR A 249 11.86 3.12 14.15
N GLN A 250 11.26 3.66 15.22
CA GLN A 250 11.43 3.12 16.57
C GLN A 250 10.88 1.69 16.69
N LEU A 251 9.74 1.40 16.04
CA LEU A 251 9.20 0.04 15.99
C LEU A 251 10.17 -0.93 15.29
N PHE A 252 10.82 -0.50 14.20
CA PHE A 252 11.85 -1.29 13.53
C PHE A 252 13.07 -1.57 14.42
N GLU A 253 13.51 -0.61 15.25
CA GLU A 253 14.57 -0.83 16.22
C GLU A 253 14.20 -1.93 17.19
N ILE A 254 12.96 -1.89 17.73
CA ILE A 254 12.43 -2.95 18.60
C ILE A 254 12.33 -4.29 17.85
N THR A 255 11.85 -4.31 16.60
CA THR A 255 11.77 -5.56 15.83
C THR A 255 13.12 -6.22 15.70
N ASN A 256 14.17 -5.45 15.47
CA ASN A 256 15.56 -5.99 15.40
C ASN A 256 16.05 -6.46 16.77
N GLN A 257 15.80 -5.70 17.84
CA GLN A 257 16.23 -6.01 19.20
C GLN A 257 15.62 -7.34 19.72
N PHE A 258 14.38 -7.64 19.34
CA PHE A 258 13.66 -8.84 19.78
C PHE A 258 13.59 -9.93 18.71
N ASN A 259 14.45 -9.90 17.69
CA ASN A 259 14.52 -10.88 16.63
C ASN A 259 13.16 -11.19 15.99
N MET A 260 12.31 -10.19 15.84
CA MET A 260 10.97 -10.37 15.30
C MET A 260 11.02 -10.88 13.85
N LYS A 261 10.12 -11.79 13.53
CA LYS A 261 9.93 -12.24 12.14
C LYS A 261 9.24 -11.13 11.34
N THR A 262 9.87 -10.75 10.26
CA THR A 262 9.30 -9.76 9.35
C THR A 262 8.12 -10.37 8.58
N GLN A 263 6.97 -9.72 8.67
CA GLN A 263 5.79 -10.06 7.89
C GLN A 263 5.73 -9.14 6.67
N PRO A 264 5.87 -9.66 5.42
CA PRO A 264 5.92 -8.83 4.22
C PRO A 264 4.70 -7.93 4.07
N GLN A 265 3.51 -8.43 4.41
CA GLN A 265 2.25 -7.67 4.33
C GLN A 265 2.25 -6.46 5.29
N LEU A 266 2.77 -6.64 6.51
CA LEU A 266 2.87 -5.55 7.49
C LEU A 266 3.92 -4.52 7.09
N LEU A 267 5.04 -4.94 6.47
CA LEU A 267 6.03 -4.02 5.90
C LEU A 267 5.43 -3.19 4.77
N LEU A 268 4.64 -3.83 3.89
CA LEU A 268 3.97 -3.14 2.81
C LEU A 268 2.95 -2.13 3.35
N LEU A 269 2.16 -2.53 4.35
CA LEU A 269 1.23 -1.64 5.05
C LEU A 269 1.95 -0.42 5.65
N GLN A 270 3.06 -0.65 6.37
CA GLN A 270 3.87 0.42 6.97
C GLN A 270 4.43 1.37 5.91
N LYS A 271 5.04 0.83 4.84
CA LYS A 271 5.56 1.64 3.72
C LYS A 271 4.46 2.51 3.14
N THR A 272 3.30 1.92 2.86
CA THR A 272 2.17 2.64 2.28
C THR A 272 1.65 3.72 3.23
N MET A 273 1.55 3.43 4.52
CA MET A 273 1.13 4.40 5.52
C MET A 273 2.03 5.65 5.54
N VAL A 274 3.36 5.48 5.46
CA VAL A 274 4.31 6.60 5.38
C VAL A 274 4.07 7.45 4.13
N VAL A 275 3.83 6.80 2.98
CA VAL A 275 3.53 7.51 1.73
C VAL A 275 2.22 8.27 1.84
N VAL A 276 1.17 7.63 2.34
CA VAL A 276 -0.17 8.21 2.53
C VAL A 276 -0.13 9.40 3.49
N GLU A 277 0.58 9.27 4.62
CA GLU A 277 0.80 10.38 5.55
C GLU A 277 1.48 11.56 4.85
N GLY A 278 2.55 11.29 4.08
CA GLY A 278 3.25 12.32 3.33
C GLY A 278 2.34 13.05 2.36
N VAL A 279 1.57 12.30 1.56
CA VAL A 279 0.61 12.87 0.60
C VAL A 279 -0.49 13.66 1.32
N ALA A 280 -1.07 13.13 2.39
CA ALA A 280 -2.14 13.80 3.14
C ALA A 280 -1.65 15.10 3.80
N ARG A 281 -0.42 15.13 4.33
CA ARG A 281 0.19 16.33 4.94
C ARG A 281 0.56 17.42 3.93
N GLU A 282 0.74 17.11 2.66
CA GLU A 282 0.87 18.15 1.63
C GLU A 282 -0.41 18.97 1.46
N TYR A 283 -1.58 18.37 1.74
CA TYR A 283 -2.87 19.04 1.73
C TYR A 283 -3.21 19.70 3.06
N ASP A 284 -2.92 19.05 4.17
CA ASP A 284 -3.10 19.58 5.52
C ASP A 284 -1.87 19.27 6.39
N PRO A 285 -0.92 20.20 6.52
CA PRO A 285 0.28 20.00 7.37
C PRO A 285 -0.04 19.69 8.84
N ASN A 286 -1.22 20.08 9.31
CA ASN A 286 -1.68 19.87 10.69
C ASN A 286 -2.62 18.66 10.82
N LEU A 287 -2.68 17.80 9.81
CA LEU A 287 -3.56 16.63 9.83
C LEU A 287 -3.28 15.73 11.04
N ASN A 288 -4.32 15.48 11.80
CA ASN A 288 -4.29 14.62 12.97
C ASN A 288 -4.80 13.23 12.60
N ILE A 289 -3.88 12.27 12.44
CA ILE A 289 -4.20 10.91 12.02
C ILE A 289 -5.00 10.16 13.10
N TRP A 290 -4.78 10.47 14.37
CA TRP A 290 -5.38 9.77 15.52
C TRP A 290 -6.82 10.20 15.83
N THR A 291 -7.24 11.37 15.36
CA THR A 291 -8.63 11.84 15.52
C THR A 291 -9.51 11.46 14.33
N GLU A 292 -8.90 11.02 13.24
CA GLU A 292 -9.58 10.71 11.98
C GLU A 292 -9.70 9.20 11.70
N SER A 293 -9.11 8.37 12.56
CA SER A 293 -9.19 6.89 12.55
C SER A 293 -10.26 6.38 13.57
#